data_f5b7b1560a7182e6337c7014e9f2d658
#
_entry.id   f5b7b1560a7182e6337c7014e9f2d658
#
_cell.length_a   1.000
_cell.length_b   1.000
_cell.length_c   1.000
_cell.angle_alpha   90.00
_cell.angle_beta   90.00
_cell.angle_gamma   90.00
#
_symmetry.space_group_name_H-M   'P 1'
#
loop_
_entity.id
_entity.type
_entity.pdbx_description
1 polymer ?
#
loop_
_entity_poly.entity_id
_entity_poly.type
_entity_poly.pdbx_seq_one_letter_code
_entity_poly.pdbx_strand_id
1 'polypeptide(L)'
;MQPKSLSFVFLDHTADIKIQIKGATLNEIFENTVQAVAHYINSGDPIASKKGKIIEVQGIDTPSLLYNFIDELLYLIDAEHFIPSKASVFLRGNNLKAEIFGDDAKNYHLTQIKAATFAEMDISKKKSGWEAIVVLDV
;
A
#
# COMPACT_ATOMS: atom_id res chain seq x y z
N MET A 1 -2.43 -7.24 24.79
CA MET A 1 -3.62 -7.57 24.03
C MET A 1 -3.31 -7.84 22.58
N GLN A 2 -3.84 -8.90 22.05
CA GLN A 2 -3.64 -9.26 20.65
C GLN A 2 -4.62 -8.45 19.79
N PRO A 3 -4.16 -7.84 18.70
CA PRO A 3 -5.09 -7.19 17.79
C PRO A 3 -6.06 -8.21 17.21
N LYS A 4 -7.26 -7.76 16.88
CA LYS A 4 -8.32 -8.63 16.34
C LYS A 4 -7.86 -9.35 15.08
N SER A 5 -7.27 -8.62 14.18
CA SER A 5 -6.69 -9.14 12.95
C SER A 5 -5.72 -8.11 12.42
N LEU A 6 -4.68 -8.57 11.77
CA LEU A 6 -3.78 -7.66 11.08
C LEU A 6 -4.35 -7.32 9.72
N SER A 7 -4.28 -6.04 9.34
CA SER A 7 -4.66 -5.57 8.02
C SER A 7 -3.69 -6.03 6.95
N PHE A 8 -2.51 -6.43 7.37
CA PHE A 8 -1.48 -6.97 6.48
C PHE A 8 -0.56 -7.90 7.27
N VAL A 9 0.07 -8.81 6.56
CA VAL A 9 1.04 -9.74 7.12
C VAL A 9 2.17 -9.89 6.14
N PHE A 10 3.41 -9.84 6.64
CA PHE A 10 4.59 -10.12 5.83
C PHE A 10 4.82 -11.62 5.83
N LEU A 11 4.92 -12.19 4.63
CA LEU A 11 5.10 -13.62 4.44
C LEU A 11 6.56 -13.90 4.09
N ASP A 12 7.04 -15.11 4.42
CA ASP A 12 8.40 -15.52 4.07
C ASP A 12 8.59 -15.50 2.56
N HIS A 13 9.70 -14.88 2.13
CA HIS A 13 10.08 -14.81 0.73
C HIS A 13 11.59 -14.64 0.63
N THR A 14 12.22 -15.21 -0.40
CA THR A 14 13.68 -15.30 -0.45
C THR A 14 14.38 -13.98 -0.76
N ALA A 15 13.91 -13.21 -1.75
CA ALA A 15 14.62 -12.03 -2.24
C ALA A 15 13.85 -10.73 -2.12
N ASP A 16 12.57 -10.81 -1.87
CA ASP A 16 11.67 -9.67 -1.86
C ASP A 16 10.85 -9.69 -0.58
N ILE A 17 9.99 -8.71 -0.39
CA ILE A 17 8.99 -8.81 0.66
C ILE A 17 7.66 -9.21 0.02
N LYS A 18 6.99 -10.16 0.66
CA LYS A 18 5.68 -10.64 0.26
C LYS A 18 4.69 -10.28 1.35
N ILE A 19 3.61 -9.60 0.97
CA ILE A 19 2.64 -9.08 1.92
C ILE A 19 1.26 -9.61 1.59
N GLN A 20 0.58 -10.14 2.60
CA GLN A 20 -0.84 -10.49 2.51
C GLN A 20 -1.64 -9.32 3.10
N ILE A 21 -2.57 -8.81 2.33
CA ILE A 21 -3.40 -7.65 2.71
C ILE A 21 -4.85 -8.11 2.79
N LYS A 22 -5.54 -7.71 3.85
CA LYS A 22 -6.94 -8.05 4.07
C LYS A 22 -7.75 -6.79 4.28
N GLY A 23 -9.02 -6.84 3.89
CA GLY A 23 -9.96 -5.75 4.11
C GLY A 23 -11.38 -6.23 3.95
N ALA A 24 -12.33 -5.55 4.60
CA ALA A 24 -13.74 -5.87 4.47
C ALA A 24 -14.27 -5.47 3.09
N THR A 25 -13.70 -4.45 2.50
CA THR A 25 -14.07 -3.94 1.16
C THR A 25 -12.83 -3.84 0.29
N LEU A 26 -13.05 -3.71 -1.01
CA LEU A 26 -11.95 -3.50 -1.95
C LEU A 26 -11.21 -2.18 -1.66
N ASN A 27 -11.94 -1.13 -1.29
CA ASN A 27 -11.33 0.15 -0.90
C ASN A 27 -10.31 -0.06 0.23
N GLU A 28 -10.66 -0.89 1.22
CA GLU A 28 -9.78 -1.16 2.35
C GLU A 28 -8.51 -1.90 1.94
N ILE A 29 -8.57 -2.72 0.88
CA ILE A 29 -7.36 -3.37 0.36
C ILE A 29 -6.34 -2.30 -0.03
N PHE A 30 -6.77 -1.28 -0.77
CA PHE A 30 -5.87 -0.19 -1.18
C PHE A 30 -5.41 0.64 0.02
N GLU A 31 -6.32 0.94 0.94
CA GLU A 31 -5.98 1.71 2.15
C GLU A 31 -4.99 0.96 3.03
N ASN A 32 -5.20 -0.34 3.21
CA ASN A 32 -4.32 -1.17 4.01
C ASN A 32 -2.97 -1.42 3.33
N THR A 33 -2.93 -1.36 2.00
CA THR A 33 -1.67 -1.40 1.25
C THR A 33 -0.80 -0.20 1.61
N VAL A 34 -1.40 0.99 1.73
CA VAL A 34 -0.66 2.18 2.15
C VAL A 34 -0.06 1.98 3.54
N GLN A 35 -0.84 1.42 4.47
CA GLN A 35 -0.35 1.16 5.82
C GLN A 35 0.76 0.12 5.84
N ALA A 36 0.69 -0.90 5.00
CA ALA A 36 1.73 -1.91 4.90
C ALA A 36 3.05 -1.31 4.37
N VAL A 37 2.96 -0.47 3.34
CA VAL A 37 4.11 0.25 2.81
C VAL A 37 4.72 1.15 3.89
N ALA A 38 3.88 1.93 4.58
CA ALA A 38 4.32 2.82 5.66
C ALA A 38 5.05 2.03 6.76
N HIS A 39 4.48 0.90 7.16
CA HIS A 39 5.07 0.03 8.18
C HIS A 39 6.46 -0.44 7.75
N TYR A 40 6.60 -0.89 6.53
CA TYR A 40 7.87 -1.41 6.04
C TYR A 40 8.94 -0.32 5.95
N ILE A 41 8.62 0.82 5.33
CA ILE A 41 9.62 1.86 5.07
C ILE A 41 10.10 2.55 6.34
N ASN A 42 9.30 2.57 7.40
CA ASN A 42 9.69 3.19 8.67
C ASN A 42 9.94 2.16 9.78
N SER A 43 10.21 0.93 9.41
CA SER A 43 10.58 -0.16 10.34
C SER A 43 9.57 -0.36 11.47
N GLY A 44 8.30 -0.19 11.16
CA GLY A 44 7.20 -0.39 12.10
C GLY A 44 6.85 0.84 12.93
N ASP A 45 7.66 1.90 12.89
CA ASP A 45 7.35 3.12 13.62
C ASP A 45 6.28 3.95 12.91
N PRO A 46 5.45 4.68 13.66
CA PRO A 46 4.40 5.49 13.04
C PRO A 46 4.96 6.63 12.19
N ILE A 47 4.22 6.96 11.13
CA ILE A 47 4.48 8.12 10.30
C ILE A 47 3.36 9.12 10.56
N ALA A 48 3.72 10.39 10.77
CA ALA A 48 2.75 11.44 11.03
C ALA A 48 1.91 11.75 9.78
N SER A 49 0.66 12.15 9.99
CA SER A 49 -0.26 12.52 8.92
C SER A 49 -0.41 14.04 8.86
N LYS A 50 0.69 14.73 8.62
CA LYS A 50 0.73 16.21 8.66
C LYS A 50 0.33 16.86 7.34
N LYS A 51 0.45 16.13 6.24
CA LYS A 51 0.20 16.64 4.89
C LYS A 51 -0.71 15.69 4.14
N GLY A 52 -1.37 16.19 3.11
CA GLY A 52 -2.21 15.39 2.25
C GLY A 52 -1.88 15.61 0.78
N LYS A 53 -2.01 14.56 -0.01
CA LYS A 53 -1.88 14.62 -1.46
C LYS A 53 -3.02 13.83 -2.09
N ILE A 54 -3.53 14.35 -3.19
CA ILE A 54 -4.57 13.66 -3.95
C ILE A 54 -3.92 13.02 -5.16
N ILE A 55 -4.18 11.75 -5.36
CA ILE A 55 -3.71 11.02 -6.54
C ILE A 55 -4.90 10.39 -7.26
N GLU A 56 -4.73 10.19 -8.56
CA GLU A 56 -5.68 9.47 -9.39
C GLU A 56 -4.93 8.41 -10.17
N VAL A 57 -5.46 7.19 -10.18
CA VAL A 57 -4.82 6.03 -10.79
C VAL A 57 -5.86 5.26 -11.58
N GLN A 58 -5.44 4.71 -12.72
CA GLN A 58 -6.29 3.88 -13.57
C GLN A 58 -5.62 2.54 -13.82
N GLY A 59 -6.44 1.51 -14.04
CA GLY A 59 -5.98 0.20 -14.45
C GLY A 59 -6.92 -0.40 -15.49
N ILE A 60 -6.50 -1.50 -16.10
CA ILE A 60 -7.35 -2.25 -17.02
C ILE A 60 -8.16 -3.31 -16.28
N ASP A 61 -7.71 -3.68 -15.10
CA ASP A 61 -8.37 -4.62 -14.19
C ASP A 61 -7.93 -4.30 -12.77
N THR A 62 -8.43 -5.03 -11.79
CA THR A 62 -8.12 -4.78 -10.38
C THR A 62 -6.64 -5.03 -10.05
N PRO A 63 -6.00 -6.12 -10.53
CA PRO A 63 -4.57 -6.30 -10.26
C PRO A 63 -3.70 -5.18 -10.83
N SER A 64 -3.96 -4.74 -12.04
CA SER A 64 -3.19 -3.65 -12.63
C SER A 64 -3.43 -2.33 -11.90
N LEU A 65 -4.65 -2.11 -11.42
CA LEU A 65 -4.96 -0.92 -10.63
C LEU A 65 -4.16 -0.93 -9.32
N LEU A 66 -4.09 -2.06 -8.65
CA LEU A 66 -3.30 -2.18 -7.42
C LEU A 66 -1.82 -1.98 -7.70
N TYR A 67 -1.29 -2.56 -8.76
CA TYR A 67 0.09 -2.36 -9.17
C TYR A 67 0.37 -0.87 -9.42
N ASN A 68 -0.47 -0.23 -10.22
CA ASN A 68 -0.29 1.19 -10.56
C ASN A 68 -0.42 2.08 -9.32
N PHE A 69 -1.28 1.71 -8.39
CA PHE A 69 -1.43 2.42 -7.12
C PHE A 69 -0.15 2.35 -6.29
N ILE A 70 0.42 1.17 -6.16
CA ILE A 70 1.68 1.00 -5.43
C ILE A 70 2.80 1.79 -6.12
N ASP A 71 2.86 1.72 -7.46
CA ASP A 71 3.85 2.46 -8.22
C ASP A 71 3.76 3.96 -7.96
N GLU A 72 2.54 4.49 -7.86
CA GLU A 72 2.31 5.90 -7.53
C GLU A 72 2.76 6.24 -6.11
N LEU A 73 2.53 5.34 -5.14
CA LEU A 73 3.03 5.54 -3.78
C LEU A 73 4.54 5.63 -3.76
N LEU A 74 5.22 4.75 -4.51
CA LEU A 74 6.68 4.76 -4.59
C LEU A 74 7.19 6.04 -5.26
N TYR A 75 6.46 6.53 -6.26
CA TYR A 75 6.77 7.81 -6.89
C TYR A 75 6.70 8.98 -5.89
N LEU A 76 5.67 9.00 -5.05
CA LEU A 76 5.55 10.03 -4.01
C LEU A 76 6.75 10.01 -3.07
N ILE A 77 7.19 8.83 -2.68
CA ILE A 77 8.33 8.66 -1.78
C ILE A 77 9.63 9.11 -2.47
N ASP A 78 9.89 8.59 -3.66
CA ASP A 78 11.19 8.75 -4.31
C ASP A 78 11.36 10.11 -4.99
N ALA A 79 10.32 10.59 -5.65
CA ALA A 79 10.39 11.83 -6.43
C ALA A 79 9.93 13.05 -5.66
N GLU A 80 8.90 12.92 -4.83
CA GLU A 80 8.33 14.05 -4.11
C GLU A 80 8.74 14.09 -2.64
N HIS A 81 9.51 13.11 -2.20
CA HIS A 81 9.97 13.03 -0.81
C HIS A 81 8.83 13.10 0.20
N PHE A 82 7.70 12.52 -0.19
CA PHE A 82 6.49 12.46 0.62
C PHE A 82 6.28 11.02 1.08
N ILE A 83 6.16 10.81 2.40
CA ILE A 83 6.02 9.50 2.98
C ILE A 83 4.57 9.25 3.34
N PRO A 84 3.91 8.24 2.73
CA PRO A 84 2.52 7.95 3.06
C PRO A 84 2.40 7.31 4.44
N SER A 85 1.37 7.71 5.20
CA SER A 85 1.01 7.07 6.47
C SER A 85 -0.30 6.30 6.36
N LYS A 86 -1.29 6.89 5.71
CA LYS A 86 -2.61 6.30 5.52
C LYS A 86 -3.30 6.95 4.33
N ALA A 87 -4.43 6.39 3.91
CA ALA A 87 -5.18 6.92 2.78
C ALA A 87 -6.68 6.73 2.94
N SER A 88 -7.43 7.60 2.27
CA SER A 88 -8.85 7.41 1.99
C SER A 88 -8.99 7.15 0.50
N VAL A 89 -9.57 6.03 0.13
CA VAL A 89 -9.62 5.56 -1.26
C VAL A 89 -11.06 5.50 -1.76
N PHE A 90 -11.27 6.02 -2.95
CA PHE A 90 -12.55 5.99 -3.65
C PHE A 90 -12.37 5.27 -4.98
N LEU A 91 -13.12 4.20 -5.17
CA LEU A 91 -13.08 3.39 -6.38
C LEU A 91 -14.32 3.63 -7.23
N ARG A 92 -14.10 3.72 -8.54
CA ARG A 92 -15.17 3.77 -9.53
C ARG A 92 -14.74 2.90 -10.71
N GLY A 93 -15.21 1.65 -10.73
CA GLY A 93 -14.72 0.68 -11.71
C GLY A 93 -13.21 0.47 -11.54
N ASN A 94 -12.46 0.65 -12.62
CA ASN A 94 -11.01 0.52 -12.61
C ASN A 94 -10.29 1.88 -12.45
N ASN A 95 -11.01 2.87 -11.94
CA ASN A 95 -10.46 4.19 -11.63
C ASN A 95 -10.42 4.37 -10.12
N LEU A 96 -9.33 4.95 -9.65
CA LEU A 96 -9.12 5.20 -8.23
C LEU A 96 -8.76 6.65 -8.01
N LYS A 97 -9.39 7.25 -7.01
CA LYS A 97 -8.97 8.54 -6.48
C LYS A 97 -8.70 8.35 -5.00
N ALA A 98 -7.57 8.86 -4.54
CA ALA A 98 -7.21 8.70 -3.14
C ALA A 98 -6.64 10.00 -2.59
N GLU A 99 -6.93 10.25 -1.33
CA GLU A 99 -6.22 11.23 -0.54
C GLU A 99 -5.22 10.48 0.32
N ILE A 100 -3.93 10.77 0.12
CA ILE A 100 -2.84 10.14 0.84
C ILE A 100 -2.35 11.11 1.90
N PHE A 101 -2.39 10.68 3.15
CA PHE A 101 -1.89 11.46 4.27
C PHE A 101 -0.51 10.98 4.63
N GLY A 102 0.37 11.91 4.99
CA GLY A 102 1.74 11.56 5.30
C GLY A 102 2.57 12.73 5.78
N ASP A 103 3.87 12.64 5.58
CA ASP A 103 4.82 13.62 6.10
C ASP A 103 6.03 13.75 5.15
N ASP A 104 6.91 14.70 5.45
CA ASP A 104 8.16 14.89 4.72
C ASP A 104 9.16 13.78 5.02
N ALA A 105 9.81 13.28 3.98
CA ALA A 105 10.83 12.23 4.08
C ALA A 105 12.02 12.63 4.97
N LYS A 106 12.35 13.91 5.01
CA LYS A 106 13.49 14.42 5.78
C LYS A 106 13.39 14.15 7.28
N ASN A 107 12.19 13.85 7.78
CA ASN A 107 11.95 13.60 9.19
C ASN A 107 12.18 12.15 9.59
N TYR A 108 12.58 11.29 8.66
CA TYR A 108 12.63 9.84 8.86
C TYR A 108 13.87 9.22 8.23
N HIS A 109 14.27 8.07 8.78
CA HIS A 109 15.28 7.21 8.16
C HIS A 109 14.56 6.03 7.51
N LEU A 110 14.50 6.02 6.19
CA LEU A 110 13.64 5.10 5.46
C LEU A 110 14.37 3.89 4.92
N THR A 111 13.68 2.76 4.97
CA THR A 111 14.06 1.56 4.22
C THR A 111 13.46 1.69 2.83
N GLN A 112 14.27 1.42 1.81
CA GLN A 112 13.84 1.59 0.42
C GLN A 112 13.02 0.41 -0.08
N ILE A 113 11.98 0.71 -0.85
CA ILE A 113 11.31 -0.23 -1.74
C ILE A 113 11.64 0.21 -3.15
N LYS A 114 12.20 -0.69 -3.96
CA LYS A 114 12.62 -0.36 -5.32
C LYS A 114 11.46 -0.34 -6.31
N ALA A 115 10.59 -1.34 -6.23
CA ALA A 115 9.50 -1.47 -7.19
C ALA A 115 8.45 -2.45 -6.70
N ALA A 116 7.22 -2.33 -7.23
CA ALA A 116 6.24 -3.39 -7.16
C ALA A 116 6.52 -4.39 -8.28
N THR A 117 6.05 -5.62 -8.13
CA THR A 117 6.14 -6.64 -9.18
C THR A 117 4.78 -7.32 -9.34
N PHE A 118 4.47 -7.74 -10.56
CA PHE A 118 3.28 -8.55 -10.81
C PHE A 118 3.46 -10.01 -10.38
N ALA A 119 4.69 -10.44 -10.10
CA ALA A 119 4.97 -11.81 -9.67
C ALA A 119 4.14 -12.13 -8.43
N GLU A 120 3.41 -13.22 -8.47
CA GLU A 120 2.56 -13.73 -7.38
C GLU A 120 1.46 -12.75 -6.93
N MET A 121 1.26 -11.64 -7.64
CA MET A 121 0.20 -10.71 -7.28
C MET A 121 -1.16 -11.37 -7.46
N ASP A 122 -1.98 -11.27 -6.44
CA ASP A 122 -3.34 -11.79 -6.45
C ASP A 122 -4.24 -10.85 -5.67
N ILE A 123 -5.49 -10.76 -6.09
CA ILE A 123 -6.50 -10.00 -5.38
C ILE A 123 -7.84 -10.68 -5.60
N SER A 124 -8.49 -11.09 -4.53
CA SER A 124 -9.71 -11.88 -4.62
C SER A 124 -10.68 -11.60 -3.50
N LYS A 125 -11.96 -11.79 -3.82
CA LYS A 125 -13.03 -11.70 -2.84
C LYS A 125 -13.20 -13.04 -2.15
N LYS A 126 -13.22 -12.99 -0.81
CA LYS A 126 -13.44 -14.16 0.04
C LYS A 126 -14.78 -14.03 0.75
N LYS A 127 -15.19 -15.05 1.50
CA LYS A 127 -16.43 -15.01 2.26
C LYS A 127 -16.45 -13.89 3.31
N SER A 128 -15.30 -13.62 3.91
CA SER A 128 -15.16 -12.64 4.99
C SER A 128 -14.63 -11.29 4.54
N GLY A 129 -14.57 -11.05 3.23
CA GLY A 129 -14.06 -9.79 2.69
C GLY A 129 -13.13 -10.00 1.52
N TRP A 130 -12.13 -9.13 1.40
CA TRP A 130 -11.15 -9.16 0.32
C TRP A 130 -9.76 -9.52 0.84
N GLU A 131 -8.97 -10.08 -0.04
CA GLU A 131 -7.61 -10.48 0.26
C GLU A 131 -6.72 -10.25 -0.95
N ALA A 132 -5.52 -9.73 -0.70
CA ALA A 132 -4.55 -9.50 -1.77
C ALA A 132 -3.18 -10.00 -1.34
N ILE A 133 -2.40 -10.44 -2.32
CA ILE A 133 -0.98 -10.75 -2.16
C ILE A 133 -0.21 -9.80 -3.05
N VAL A 134 0.76 -9.12 -2.48
CA VAL A 134 1.68 -8.27 -3.24
C VAL A 134 3.11 -8.63 -2.91
N VAL A 135 3.98 -8.52 -3.90
CA VAL A 135 5.42 -8.75 -3.75
C VAL A 135 6.12 -7.46 -4.16
N LEU A 136 7.00 -7.00 -3.30
CA LEU A 136 7.75 -5.75 -3.51
C LEU A 136 9.24 -6.06 -3.58
N ASP A 137 9.91 -5.50 -4.57
CA ASP A 137 11.34 -5.61 -4.75
C ASP A 137 12.04 -4.59 -3.83
N VAL A 138 12.97 -5.08 -3.03
CA VAL A 138 13.66 -4.25 -2.03
C VAL A 138 15.18 -4.21 -2.18
#